data_acd633c874650ab74fe870f27b017611
#
_entry.id   acd633c874650ab74fe870f27b017611
#
_cell.length_a   1.000
_cell.length_b   1.000
_cell.length_c   1.000
_cell.angle_alpha   90.00
_cell.angle_beta   90.00
_cell.angle_gamma   90.00
#
_symmetry.space_group_name_H-M   'P 1'
#
loop_
_entity.id
_entity.type
_entity.pdbx_description
1 polymer ?
#
loop_
_entity_poly.entity_id
_entity_poly.type
_entity_poly.pdbx_seq_one_letter_code
_entity_poly.pdbx_strand_id
1 'polypeptide(L)'
;MSKIDVTELAKSLREKIAQLEATEGLEDAGVVIRVGDGVAWVHGLSKAGYSEVLEIETDGGTVEAFALNLMEDEIGAVILGGEEKVKAGASVRRKGAVLDVPVGEELLGRVVDPLGRPLDGGPAIKTKQRGLIERPAIGVMGRKSVHEPLMTGIMSIDAMFPIGRGQRELIIGDRQTGKTAIAIDTMINQARQKTGVVNVYVAIGQKLSKIARLVDRLKEEGVMEQTIVVATSPSDAASLLYLAPYAGTAMGEYFRDNGGHALMIYDDLTKHAVAYRQMSLLLRRPPGREAYPGDVFYLHSRLLERSAKLSDELGAGSLTALPIIETQAGDISAYIPTNVISITDGQIFLETDLFYQGIRPAISAGLSVSRVGGAAQTKAVKSVGGNLKLGLSQFRELASFAQFGSDLDDATKAQIDRGQRLTELLKQPQYQPMSVWEQFVSIHAVTSGAFDSVPVAKIKEAQAGLLTQLWNNAKDTMRELNKGAKPTDEQLQVIDEATQVAAKGFEE
;
A
#
# COMPACT_ATOMS: atom_id res chain seq x y z
N MET A 1 29.36 30.13 -24.68
CA MET A 1 29.74 29.20 -23.62
C MET A 1 31.12 29.59 -23.12
N SER A 2 31.20 30.28 -21.97
CA SER A 2 32.48 30.63 -21.34
C SER A 2 33.10 29.32 -20.85
N LYS A 3 34.34 29.05 -21.27
CA LYS A 3 35.15 27.98 -20.72
C LYS A 3 35.29 28.25 -19.22
N ILE A 4 34.66 27.42 -18.39
CA ILE A 4 34.89 27.42 -16.93
C ILE A 4 36.37 27.05 -16.77
N ASP A 5 37.17 28.00 -16.29
CA ASP A 5 38.55 27.72 -15.96
C ASP A 5 38.61 26.89 -14.69
N VAL A 6 38.86 25.60 -14.87
CA VAL A 6 38.94 24.62 -13.77
C VAL A 6 39.95 25.05 -12.71
N THR A 7 40.99 25.79 -13.11
CA THR A 7 42.05 26.30 -12.22
C THR A 7 41.51 27.43 -11.32
N GLU A 8 40.68 28.32 -11.87
CA GLU A 8 40.05 29.42 -11.13
C GLU A 8 39.02 28.90 -10.16
N LEU A 9 38.22 27.90 -10.57
CA LEU A 9 37.25 27.22 -9.69
C LEU A 9 37.96 26.50 -8.54
N ALA A 10 39.03 25.77 -8.81
CA ALA A 10 39.81 25.07 -7.79
C ALA A 10 40.46 26.05 -6.80
N LYS A 11 40.92 27.22 -7.26
CA LYS A 11 41.46 28.28 -6.41
C LYS A 11 40.39 28.88 -5.52
N SER A 12 39.24 29.25 -6.09
CA SER A 12 38.10 29.79 -5.34
C SER A 12 37.57 28.80 -4.27
N LEU A 13 37.53 27.51 -4.59
CA LEU A 13 37.17 26.47 -3.62
C LEU A 13 38.16 26.36 -2.46
N ARG A 14 39.47 26.37 -2.76
CA ARG A 14 40.50 26.35 -1.72
C ARG A 14 40.45 27.58 -0.80
N GLU A 15 40.21 28.77 -1.35
CA GLU A 15 40.09 30.00 -0.58
C GLU A 15 38.86 29.99 0.32
N LYS A 16 37.71 29.46 -0.15
CA LYS A 16 36.50 29.30 0.68
C LYS A 16 36.68 28.25 1.78
N ILE A 17 37.30 27.12 1.49
CA ILE A 17 37.62 26.11 2.49
C ILE A 17 38.49 26.70 3.59
N ALA A 18 39.57 27.42 3.22
CA ALA A 18 40.47 28.07 4.17
C ALA A 18 39.75 29.14 5.02
N GLN A 19 38.78 29.88 4.45
CA GLN A 19 37.95 30.82 5.18
C GLN A 19 37.01 30.18 6.18
N LEU A 20 36.37 29.06 5.82
CA LEU A 20 35.50 28.29 6.71
C LEU A 20 36.30 27.66 7.85
N GLU A 21 37.48 27.09 7.58
CA GLU A 21 38.39 26.57 8.62
C GLU A 21 38.77 27.64 9.66
N ALA A 22 38.92 28.89 9.20
CA ALA A 22 39.33 29.99 10.07
C ALA A 22 38.19 30.63 10.88
N THR A 23 36.94 30.53 10.42
CA THR A 23 35.79 31.26 11.01
C THR A 23 34.79 30.41 11.76
N GLU A 24 34.42 29.25 11.25
CA GLU A 24 33.29 28.44 11.81
C GLU A 24 33.69 27.02 12.20
N GLY A 25 34.89 26.56 11.78
CA GLY A 25 35.32 25.17 11.90
C GLY A 25 34.60 24.25 10.90
N LEU A 26 35.31 23.27 10.33
CA LEU A 26 34.75 22.29 9.38
C LEU A 26 33.75 21.29 10.00
N GLU A 27 33.50 21.40 11.29
CA GLU A 27 32.60 20.47 11.99
C GLU A 27 31.12 20.75 11.70
N ASP A 28 30.73 22.02 11.59
CA ASP A 28 29.35 22.47 11.43
C ASP A 28 29.08 23.23 10.11
N ALA A 29 30.13 23.57 9.37
CA ALA A 29 30.03 24.22 8.07
C ALA A 29 30.79 23.43 6.99
N GLY A 30 30.30 23.50 5.78
CA GLY A 30 30.88 22.80 4.62
C GLY A 30 30.70 23.57 3.32
N VAL A 31 31.26 23.02 2.26
CA VAL A 31 31.19 23.60 0.93
C VAL A 31 30.81 22.52 -0.10
N VAL A 32 29.92 22.85 -1.03
CA VAL A 32 29.59 21.97 -2.14
C VAL A 32 30.80 21.91 -3.08
N ILE A 33 31.44 20.75 -3.19
CA ILE A 33 32.58 20.54 -4.10
C ILE A 33 32.13 20.05 -5.48
N ARG A 34 30.98 19.38 -5.55
CA ARG A 34 30.38 18.84 -6.77
C ARG A 34 28.87 18.70 -6.60
N VAL A 35 28.12 18.97 -7.67
CA VAL A 35 26.66 18.78 -7.73
C VAL A 35 26.28 18.26 -9.11
N GLY A 36 25.27 17.41 -9.16
CA GLY A 36 24.66 16.91 -10.38
C GLY A 36 23.59 15.86 -10.08
N ASP A 37 22.54 15.84 -10.92
CA ASP A 37 21.46 14.85 -10.89
C ASP A 37 20.79 14.67 -9.51
N GLY A 38 20.57 15.79 -8.78
CA GLY A 38 19.91 15.77 -7.46
C GLY A 38 20.82 15.37 -6.29
N VAL A 39 22.13 15.23 -6.51
CA VAL A 39 23.10 14.88 -5.46
C VAL A 39 24.17 15.97 -5.36
N ALA A 40 24.51 16.37 -4.14
CA ALA A 40 25.63 17.26 -3.83
C ALA A 40 26.68 16.51 -3.00
N TRP A 41 27.94 16.70 -3.35
CA TRP A 41 29.08 16.26 -2.54
C TRP A 41 29.60 17.46 -1.78
N VAL A 42 29.64 17.34 -0.47
CA VAL A 42 29.99 18.43 0.45
C VAL A 42 31.27 18.08 1.19
N HIS A 43 32.23 18.96 1.18
CA HIS A 43 33.43 18.86 1.99
C HIS A 43 33.20 19.55 3.33
N GLY A 44 33.70 18.98 4.41
CA GLY A 44 33.45 19.42 5.78
C GLY A 44 32.28 18.70 6.42
N LEU A 45 31.65 19.33 7.42
CA LEU A 45 30.50 18.77 8.16
C LEU A 45 30.82 17.44 8.87
N SER A 46 32.00 17.31 9.46
CA SER A 46 32.50 16.06 10.06
C SER A 46 31.60 15.51 11.18
N LYS A 47 30.73 16.34 11.78
CA LYS A 47 29.74 15.93 12.78
C LYS A 47 28.36 15.61 12.23
N ALA A 48 28.15 15.67 10.91
CA ALA A 48 26.84 15.39 10.32
C ALA A 48 26.44 13.93 10.54
N GLY A 49 25.20 13.74 10.97
CA GLY A 49 24.59 12.43 11.14
C GLY A 49 23.91 11.90 9.86
N TYR A 50 23.67 10.60 9.81
CA TYR A 50 22.87 9.98 8.74
C TYR A 50 21.43 10.53 8.78
N SER A 51 20.89 10.86 7.60
CA SER A 51 19.56 11.49 7.42
C SER A 51 19.42 12.88 8.06
N GLU A 52 20.51 13.52 8.45
CA GLU A 52 20.48 14.90 8.96
C GLU A 52 20.19 15.89 7.84
N VAL A 53 19.36 16.89 8.11
CA VAL A 53 19.03 17.96 7.17
C VAL A 53 20.20 18.93 7.06
N LEU A 54 20.55 19.22 5.82
CA LEU A 54 21.55 20.20 5.44
C LEU A 54 20.89 21.37 4.71
N GLU A 55 21.33 22.57 4.97
CA GLU A 55 20.90 23.78 4.27
C GLU A 55 22.02 24.27 3.35
N ILE A 56 21.75 24.31 2.06
CA ILE A 56 22.68 24.77 1.03
C ILE A 56 22.30 26.20 0.66
N GLU A 57 23.21 27.14 0.83
CA GLU A 57 23.00 28.54 0.47
C GLU A 57 23.08 28.71 -1.05
N THR A 58 22.12 29.39 -1.65
CA THR A 58 22.06 29.67 -3.09
C THR A 58 21.74 31.15 -3.34
N ASP A 59 21.98 31.62 -4.56
CA ASP A 59 21.65 33.02 -4.95
C ASP A 59 20.16 33.38 -4.77
N GLY A 60 19.27 32.37 -4.68
CA GLY A 60 17.82 32.54 -4.54
C GLY A 60 17.25 32.10 -3.20
N GLY A 61 18.05 31.94 -2.15
CA GLY A 61 17.66 31.45 -0.83
C GLY A 61 18.34 30.11 -0.49
N THR A 62 17.81 29.42 0.51
CA THR A 62 18.32 28.09 0.92
C THR A 62 17.62 26.94 0.23
N VAL A 63 18.38 25.91 -0.11
CA VAL A 63 17.89 24.62 -0.64
C VAL A 63 18.20 23.56 0.41
N GLU A 64 17.19 22.77 0.77
CA GLU A 64 17.35 21.67 1.72
C GLU A 64 17.89 20.42 1.03
N ALA A 65 18.77 19.71 1.71
CA ALA A 65 19.28 18.40 1.35
C ALA A 65 19.35 17.53 2.61
N PHE A 66 19.56 16.22 2.48
CA PHE A 66 19.86 15.38 3.62
C PHE A 66 21.08 14.51 3.38
N ALA A 67 21.86 14.27 4.43
CA ALA A 67 23.07 13.47 4.39
C ALA A 67 22.73 11.99 4.24
N LEU A 68 23.18 11.34 3.16
CA LEU A 68 22.90 9.92 2.90
C LEU A 68 24.18 9.07 2.82
N ASN A 69 25.31 9.64 2.46
CA ASN A 69 26.59 8.96 2.39
C ASN A 69 27.62 9.74 3.21
N LEU A 70 28.09 9.14 4.30
CA LEU A 70 29.05 9.75 5.22
C LEU A 70 30.42 9.12 4.97
N MET A 71 31.37 9.91 4.48
CA MET A 71 32.75 9.52 4.29
C MET A 71 33.68 10.38 5.16
N GLU A 72 34.95 10.04 5.23
CA GLU A 72 35.91 10.73 6.10
C GLU A 72 36.05 12.21 5.73
N ASP A 73 36.18 12.52 4.44
CA ASP A 73 36.45 13.87 3.94
C ASP A 73 35.25 14.53 3.23
N GLU A 74 34.26 13.78 2.87
CA GLU A 74 33.10 14.30 2.11
C GLU A 74 31.79 13.63 2.48
N ILE A 75 30.69 14.35 2.30
CA ILE A 75 29.33 13.87 2.52
C ILE A 75 28.59 13.88 1.18
N GLY A 76 28.00 12.74 0.83
CA GLY A 76 27.02 12.66 -0.25
C GLY A 76 25.64 13.05 0.27
N ALA A 77 25.17 14.22 -0.11
CA ALA A 77 23.86 14.75 0.25
C ALA A 77 22.89 14.65 -0.92
N VAL A 78 21.62 14.32 -0.62
CA VAL A 78 20.54 14.24 -1.59
C VAL A 78 19.67 15.49 -1.47
N ILE A 79 19.50 16.20 -2.59
CA ILE A 79 18.79 17.48 -2.65
C ILE A 79 17.28 17.24 -2.67
N LEU A 80 16.53 18.04 -1.90
CA LEU A 80 15.08 17.92 -1.74
C LEU A 80 14.27 18.82 -2.69
N GLY A 81 14.80 19.03 -3.89
CA GLY A 81 14.24 19.90 -4.93
C GLY A 81 14.99 21.22 -5.06
N GLY A 82 14.84 21.90 -6.20
CA GLY A 82 15.56 23.13 -6.48
C GLY A 82 17.04 22.90 -6.81
N GLU A 83 17.41 21.72 -7.30
CA GLU A 83 18.78 21.34 -7.63
C GLU A 83 19.44 22.25 -8.67
N GLU A 84 18.64 22.84 -9.54
CA GLU A 84 19.08 23.80 -10.57
C GLU A 84 19.67 25.09 -9.97
N LYS A 85 19.39 25.36 -8.70
CA LYS A 85 19.91 26.54 -7.97
C LYS A 85 21.22 26.27 -7.27
N VAL A 86 21.55 24.99 -7.04
CA VAL A 86 22.75 24.59 -6.28
C VAL A 86 23.96 24.61 -7.21
N LYS A 87 25.06 25.24 -6.76
CA LYS A 87 26.32 25.35 -7.50
C LYS A 87 27.50 24.85 -6.67
N ALA A 88 28.54 24.36 -7.34
CA ALA A 88 29.80 24.10 -6.66
C ALA A 88 30.34 25.42 -6.04
N GLY A 89 30.88 25.32 -4.85
CA GLY A 89 31.30 26.47 -4.04
C GLY A 89 30.18 27.07 -3.15
N ALA A 90 28.95 26.53 -3.18
CA ALA A 90 27.92 26.95 -2.27
C ALA A 90 28.23 26.52 -0.83
N SER A 91 27.95 27.40 0.13
CA SER A 91 28.09 27.10 1.56
C SER A 91 26.99 26.13 2.01
N VAL A 92 27.32 25.23 2.92
CA VAL A 92 26.40 24.25 3.47
C VAL A 92 26.47 24.30 5.00
N ARG A 93 25.33 24.28 5.66
CA ARG A 93 25.23 24.21 7.13
C ARG A 93 24.39 23.04 7.58
N ARG A 94 24.73 22.49 8.73
CA ARG A 94 23.92 21.51 9.42
C ARG A 94 22.71 22.21 10.08
N LYS A 95 21.53 21.60 9.95
CA LYS A 95 20.32 22.04 10.67
C LYS A 95 20.25 21.48 12.09
N GLY A 96 21.07 20.45 12.40
CA GLY A 96 21.05 19.76 13.68
C GLY A 96 19.76 18.97 13.93
N ALA A 97 18.99 18.68 12.87
CA ALA A 97 17.73 17.98 12.94
C ALA A 97 17.64 16.89 11.87
N VAL A 98 16.98 15.81 12.20
CA VAL A 98 16.62 14.74 11.23
C VAL A 98 15.40 15.20 10.43
N LEU A 99 15.27 14.71 9.23
CA LEU A 99 14.17 15.05 8.33
C LEU A 99 12.82 14.61 8.92
N ASP A 100 11.89 15.53 9.02
CA ASP A 100 10.54 15.35 9.53
C ASP A 100 9.49 15.96 8.60
N VAL A 101 8.22 15.59 8.81
CA VAL A 101 7.08 16.06 8.01
C VAL A 101 5.94 16.51 8.93
N PRO A 102 5.05 17.39 8.45
CA PRO A 102 3.83 17.71 9.19
C PRO A 102 2.98 16.45 9.33
N VAL A 103 2.43 16.25 10.52
CA VAL A 103 1.46 15.19 10.83
C VAL A 103 0.27 15.79 11.56
N GLY A 104 -0.88 15.12 11.56
CA GLY A 104 -2.07 15.60 12.25
C GLY A 104 -3.33 15.45 11.41
N GLU A 105 -4.45 15.77 12.03
CA GLU A 105 -5.77 15.74 11.40
C GLU A 105 -5.93 16.79 10.28
N GLU A 106 -5.11 17.85 10.32
CA GLU A 106 -5.08 18.91 9.30
C GLU A 106 -4.66 18.42 7.90
N LEU A 107 -4.13 17.21 7.82
CA LEU A 107 -3.79 16.53 6.56
C LEU A 107 -4.97 15.76 5.96
N LEU A 108 -6.03 15.52 6.72
CA LEU A 108 -7.20 14.80 6.20
C LEU A 108 -7.86 15.60 5.07
N GLY A 109 -8.22 14.91 4.00
CA GLY A 109 -8.78 15.52 2.80
C GLY A 109 -7.77 16.19 1.87
N ARG A 110 -6.46 16.14 2.19
CA ARG A 110 -5.42 16.88 1.47
C ARG A 110 -4.60 15.98 0.55
N VAL A 111 -4.09 16.61 -0.50
CA VAL A 111 -3.07 16.03 -1.39
C VAL A 111 -1.77 16.82 -1.19
N VAL A 112 -0.73 16.13 -0.76
CA VAL A 112 0.56 16.75 -0.42
C VAL A 112 1.73 16.02 -1.08
N ASP A 113 2.86 16.69 -1.18
CA ASP A 113 4.11 16.04 -1.54
C ASP A 113 4.77 15.36 -0.31
N PRO A 114 5.90 14.64 -0.47
CA PRO A 114 6.59 13.98 0.64
C PRO A 114 7.13 14.90 1.74
N LEU A 115 7.17 16.19 1.51
CA LEU A 115 7.58 17.20 2.51
C LEU A 115 6.37 17.88 3.16
N GLY A 116 5.14 17.46 2.82
CA GLY A 116 3.89 18.01 3.32
C GLY A 116 3.46 19.31 2.63
N ARG A 117 4.06 19.66 1.48
CA ARG A 117 3.64 20.84 0.71
C ARG A 117 2.36 20.51 -0.08
N PRO A 118 1.35 21.39 -0.07
CA PRO A 118 0.09 21.16 -0.78
C PRO A 118 0.26 21.03 -2.30
N LEU A 119 -0.37 20.01 -2.88
CA LEU A 119 -0.49 19.81 -4.33
C LEU A 119 -1.93 20.02 -4.84
N ASP A 120 -2.88 20.22 -3.94
CA ASP A 120 -4.32 20.38 -4.19
C ASP A 120 -4.76 21.83 -4.40
N GLY A 121 -3.81 22.77 -4.45
CA GLY A 121 -4.09 24.21 -4.53
C GLY A 121 -4.63 24.83 -3.23
N GLY A 122 -4.74 24.04 -2.17
CA GLY A 122 -5.17 24.50 -0.84
C GLY A 122 -4.08 25.28 -0.09
N PRO A 123 -4.42 25.83 1.08
CA PRO A 123 -3.45 26.55 1.92
C PRO A 123 -2.39 25.61 2.50
N ALA A 124 -1.26 26.16 2.91
CA ALA A 124 -0.21 25.42 3.62
C ALA A 124 -0.77 24.70 4.86
N ILE A 125 -0.28 23.51 5.13
CA ILE A 125 -0.68 22.71 6.29
C ILE A 125 -0.19 23.41 7.56
N LYS A 126 -1.13 23.83 8.40
CA LYS A 126 -0.85 24.55 9.66
C LYS A 126 -0.98 23.60 10.84
N THR A 127 -0.01 22.74 11.03
CA THR A 127 0.10 21.90 12.23
C THR A 127 1.40 22.18 12.96
N LYS A 128 1.38 22.05 14.29
CA LYS A 128 2.59 22.07 15.14
C LYS A 128 3.19 20.66 15.32
N GLN A 129 2.45 19.63 14.93
CA GLN A 129 2.85 18.25 15.06
C GLN A 129 3.80 17.88 13.93
N ARG A 130 4.94 17.27 14.28
CA ARG A 130 5.95 16.81 13.30
C ARG A 130 6.24 15.34 13.54
N GLY A 131 6.35 14.57 12.49
CA GLY A 131 6.72 13.16 12.51
C GLY A 131 8.05 12.92 11.82
N LEU A 132 8.94 12.17 12.45
CA LEU A 132 10.21 11.79 11.81
C LEU A 132 9.96 10.89 10.60
N ILE A 133 10.55 11.22 9.47
CA ILE A 133 10.47 10.41 8.24
C ILE A 133 11.12 9.06 8.47
N GLU A 134 12.34 9.04 9.02
CA GLU A 134 13.04 7.82 9.42
C GLU A 134 12.88 7.61 10.93
N ARG A 135 12.25 6.51 11.29
CA ARG A 135 11.96 6.14 12.67
C ARG A 135 12.11 4.63 12.83
N PRO A 136 12.71 4.14 13.91
CA PRO A 136 12.74 2.72 14.21
C PRO A 136 11.32 2.15 14.36
N ALA A 137 11.11 0.94 13.90
CA ALA A 137 9.86 0.22 14.12
C ALA A 137 9.66 -0.07 15.62
N ILE A 138 8.39 -0.17 16.04
CA ILE A 138 8.03 -0.54 17.41
C ILE A 138 8.60 -1.93 17.72
N GLY A 139 9.27 -2.06 18.85
CA GLY A 139 9.85 -3.32 19.33
C GLY A 139 8.78 -4.37 19.68
N VAL A 140 9.24 -5.61 19.89
CA VAL A 140 8.36 -6.78 20.12
C VAL A 140 7.38 -6.57 21.28
N MET A 141 7.85 -5.98 22.40
CA MET A 141 7.02 -5.78 23.59
C MET A 141 5.89 -4.76 23.38
N GLY A 142 6.05 -3.85 22.43
CA GLY A 142 5.02 -2.86 22.10
C GLY A 142 3.98 -3.36 21.08
N ARG A 143 4.09 -4.62 20.62
CA ARG A 143 3.19 -5.19 19.61
C ARG A 143 2.21 -6.17 20.23
N LYS A 144 1.01 -6.23 19.63
CA LYS A 144 -0.01 -7.23 19.89
C LYS A 144 -0.24 -8.06 18.62
N SER A 145 -0.57 -9.34 18.78
CA SER A 145 -0.93 -10.19 17.64
C SER A 145 -2.13 -9.62 16.90
N VAL A 146 -2.09 -9.68 15.58
CA VAL A 146 -3.18 -9.23 14.71
C VAL A 146 -4.39 -10.16 14.89
N HIS A 147 -5.54 -9.59 15.29
CA HIS A 147 -6.77 -10.33 15.60
C HIS A 147 -8.04 -9.58 15.22
N GLU A 148 -7.94 -8.31 14.84
CA GLU A 148 -9.08 -7.50 14.41
C GLU A 148 -9.17 -7.48 12.89
N PRO A 149 -10.34 -7.78 12.29
CA PRO A 149 -10.50 -7.75 10.85
C PRO A 149 -10.33 -6.34 10.27
N LEU A 150 -9.68 -6.24 9.12
CA LEU A 150 -9.76 -5.10 8.21
C LEU A 150 -10.46 -5.59 6.96
N MET A 151 -11.79 -5.47 6.92
CA MET A 151 -12.58 -5.95 5.80
C MET A 151 -12.30 -5.11 4.55
N THR A 152 -11.92 -5.77 3.46
CA THR A 152 -11.69 -5.10 2.18
C THR A 152 -12.99 -4.80 1.45
N GLY A 153 -14.07 -5.53 1.78
CA GLY A 153 -15.32 -5.52 1.04
C GLY A 153 -15.25 -6.32 -0.25
N ILE A 154 -14.13 -7.00 -0.51
CA ILE A 154 -13.92 -7.88 -1.66
C ILE A 154 -14.08 -9.31 -1.18
N MET A 155 -15.18 -9.95 -1.61
CA MET A 155 -15.61 -11.26 -1.12
C MET A 155 -14.51 -12.32 -1.22
N SER A 156 -13.77 -12.38 -2.33
CA SER A 156 -12.69 -13.33 -2.54
C SER A 156 -11.50 -13.12 -1.58
N ILE A 157 -11.22 -11.87 -1.19
CA ILE A 157 -10.15 -11.55 -0.23
C ILE A 157 -10.62 -11.88 1.18
N ASP A 158 -11.74 -11.30 1.60
CA ASP A 158 -12.21 -11.39 2.98
C ASP A 158 -12.53 -12.84 3.39
N ALA A 159 -12.97 -13.68 2.42
CA ALA A 159 -13.28 -15.08 2.68
C ALA A 159 -12.05 -16.01 2.63
N MET A 160 -11.05 -15.75 1.77
CA MET A 160 -9.93 -16.68 1.54
C MET A 160 -8.58 -16.18 2.05
N PHE A 161 -8.35 -14.87 2.03
CA PHE A 161 -7.08 -14.22 2.36
C PHE A 161 -7.29 -13.00 3.26
N PRO A 162 -7.91 -13.19 4.44
CA PRO A 162 -8.34 -12.07 5.28
C PRO A 162 -7.17 -11.22 5.74
N ILE A 163 -7.42 -9.92 5.84
CA ILE A 163 -6.47 -8.92 6.29
C ILE A 163 -6.89 -8.43 7.66
N GLY A 164 -5.94 -8.33 8.58
CA GLY A 164 -6.16 -7.80 9.93
C GLY A 164 -5.54 -6.43 10.13
N ARG A 165 -6.05 -5.69 11.10
CA ARG A 165 -5.52 -4.38 11.50
C ARG A 165 -4.12 -4.52 12.07
N GLY A 166 -3.15 -3.90 11.41
CA GLY A 166 -1.72 -4.01 11.73
C GLY A 166 -0.95 -5.03 10.90
N GLN A 167 -1.61 -5.73 9.98
CA GLN A 167 -0.99 -6.68 9.04
C GLN A 167 -0.35 -5.96 7.85
N ARG A 168 0.66 -6.60 7.25
CA ARG A 168 1.28 -6.20 5.97
C ARG A 168 0.89 -7.23 4.92
N GLU A 169 -0.02 -6.88 4.02
CA GLU A 169 -0.47 -7.77 2.96
C GLU A 169 -0.07 -7.21 1.60
N LEU A 170 0.77 -7.91 0.88
CA LEU A 170 1.27 -7.49 -0.43
C LEU A 170 0.21 -7.68 -1.50
N ILE A 171 0.00 -6.68 -2.35
CA ILE A 171 -0.78 -6.81 -3.58
C ILE A 171 0.21 -6.85 -4.76
N ILE A 172 0.29 -7.98 -5.45
CA ILE A 172 1.29 -8.23 -6.47
C ILE A 172 0.67 -8.74 -7.77
N GLY A 173 1.22 -8.34 -8.90
CA GLY A 173 0.78 -8.78 -10.23
C GLY A 173 1.25 -7.84 -11.33
N ASP A 174 0.99 -8.21 -12.56
CA ASP A 174 1.39 -7.44 -13.74
C ASP A 174 0.65 -6.11 -13.85
N ARG A 175 1.12 -5.28 -14.75
CA ARG A 175 0.52 -3.97 -15.01
C ARG A 175 -0.95 -4.12 -15.43
N GLN A 176 -1.83 -3.26 -14.90
CA GLN A 176 -3.27 -3.20 -15.23
C GLN A 176 -4.09 -4.44 -14.84
N THR A 177 -3.63 -5.28 -13.91
CA THR A 177 -4.38 -6.44 -13.41
C THR A 177 -5.39 -6.12 -12.31
N GLY A 178 -5.49 -4.85 -11.88
CA GLY A 178 -6.48 -4.42 -10.86
C GLY A 178 -5.91 -4.16 -9.46
N LYS A 179 -4.59 -4.14 -9.27
CA LYS A 179 -3.94 -3.89 -7.96
C LYS A 179 -4.45 -2.62 -7.25
N THR A 180 -4.42 -1.50 -7.96
CA THR A 180 -4.91 -0.20 -7.45
C THR A 180 -6.41 -0.24 -7.13
N ALA A 181 -7.22 -1.00 -7.91
CA ALA A 181 -8.66 -1.12 -7.66
C ALA A 181 -8.95 -1.81 -6.32
N ILE A 182 -8.22 -2.89 -5.98
CA ILE A 182 -8.34 -3.56 -4.68
C ILE A 182 -8.06 -2.59 -3.53
N ALA A 183 -7.00 -1.78 -3.66
CA ALA A 183 -6.66 -0.79 -2.66
C ALA A 183 -7.76 0.27 -2.49
N ILE A 184 -8.30 0.80 -3.60
CA ILE A 184 -9.39 1.79 -3.57
C ILE A 184 -10.67 1.19 -2.99
N ASP A 185 -11.06 -0.02 -3.38
CA ASP A 185 -12.23 -0.70 -2.84
C ASP A 185 -12.12 -0.92 -1.33
N THR A 186 -10.92 -1.27 -0.84
CA THR A 186 -10.64 -1.38 0.59
C THR A 186 -10.86 -0.04 1.30
N MET A 187 -10.36 1.08 0.74
CA MET A 187 -10.56 2.41 1.31
C MET A 187 -12.06 2.80 1.33
N ILE A 188 -12.77 2.54 0.23
CA ILE A 188 -14.21 2.80 0.12
C ILE A 188 -14.97 1.99 1.18
N ASN A 189 -14.60 0.73 1.38
CA ASN A 189 -15.24 -0.11 2.39
C ASN A 189 -15.04 0.45 3.81
N GLN A 190 -13.83 0.92 4.16
CA GLN A 190 -13.58 1.53 5.46
C GLN A 190 -14.50 2.74 5.70
N ALA A 191 -14.69 3.58 4.69
CA ALA A 191 -15.58 4.75 4.77
C ALA A 191 -17.05 4.34 4.90
N ARG A 192 -17.54 3.45 4.02
CA ARG A 192 -18.94 3.00 4.02
C ARG A 192 -19.33 2.29 5.32
N GLN A 193 -18.43 1.48 5.88
CA GLN A 193 -18.64 0.78 7.14
C GLN A 193 -18.37 1.65 8.39
N LYS A 194 -17.91 2.89 8.19
CA LYS A 194 -17.57 3.85 9.27
C LYS A 194 -16.65 3.25 10.33
N THR A 195 -15.60 2.58 9.87
CA THR A 195 -14.68 1.82 10.75
C THR A 195 -13.76 2.70 11.59
N GLY A 196 -13.70 4.00 11.33
CA GLY A 196 -12.76 4.93 11.97
C GLY A 196 -11.30 4.80 11.49
N VAL A 197 -11.07 4.03 10.43
CA VAL A 197 -9.73 3.87 9.83
C VAL A 197 -9.42 5.08 8.95
N VAL A 198 -8.29 5.73 9.20
CA VAL A 198 -7.73 6.78 8.34
C VAL A 198 -6.96 6.15 7.21
N ASN A 199 -7.19 6.58 5.98
CA ASN A 199 -6.46 6.09 4.82
C ASN A 199 -5.30 7.02 4.48
N VAL A 200 -4.13 6.45 4.19
CA VAL A 200 -2.99 7.17 3.64
C VAL A 200 -2.58 6.51 2.33
N TYR A 201 -2.86 7.19 1.23
CA TYR A 201 -2.51 6.70 -0.11
C TYR A 201 -1.23 7.36 -0.59
N VAL A 202 -0.18 6.56 -0.78
CA VAL A 202 1.13 7.04 -1.26
C VAL A 202 1.28 6.69 -2.73
N ALA A 203 1.14 7.70 -3.60
CA ALA A 203 1.34 7.59 -5.04
C ALA A 203 2.83 7.83 -5.37
N ILE A 204 3.56 6.77 -5.72
CA ILE A 204 5.00 6.84 -5.95
C ILE A 204 5.26 6.89 -7.45
N GLY A 205 5.73 8.02 -7.96
CA GLY A 205 6.03 8.20 -9.39
C GLY A 205 4.84 7.88 -10.31
N GLN A 206 3.64 8.28 -9.92
CA GLN A 206 2.42 8.08 -10.70
C GLN A 206 2.15 9.29 -11.60
N LYS A 207 1.60 9.05 -12.79
CA LYS A 207 1.20 10.15 -13.68
C LYS A 207 0.19 11.07 -12.97
N LEU A 208 0.38 12.38 -13.05
CA LEU A 208 -0.51 13.37 -12.43
C LEU A 208 -1.98 13.16 -12.83
N SER A 209 -2.25 12.79 -14.09
CA SER A 209 -3.62 12.48 -14.55
C SER A 209 -4.22 11.22 -13.88
N LYS A 210 -3.40 10.25 -13.42
CA LYS A 210 -3.86 9.10 -12.66
C LYS A 210 -4.18 9.51 -11.23
N ILE A 211 -3.32 10.36 -10.63
CA ILE A 211 -3.54 10.90 -9.28
C ILE A 211 -4.81 11.74 -9.23
N ALA A 212 -5.00 12.64 -10.20
CA ALA A 212 -6.22 13.46 -10.28
C ALA A 212 -7.49 12.59 -10.33
N ARG A 213 -7.53 11.59 -11.23
CA ARG A 213 -8.67 10.66 -11.32
C ARG A 213 -8.89 9.85 -10.04
N LEU A 214 -7.83 9.48 -9.34
CA LEU A 214 -7.93 8.82 -8.02
C LEU A 214 -8.62 9.75 -7.02
N VAL A 215 -8.14 10.99 -6.90
CA VAL A 215 -8.68 11.99 -5.96
C VAL A 215 -10.15 12.29 -6.27
N ASP A 216 -10.49 12.46 -7.55
CA ASP A 216 -11.88 12.67 -7.97
C ASP A 216 -12.76 11.48 -7.58
N ARG A 217 -12.30 10.24 -7.82
CA ARG A 217 -13.03 9.03 -7.40
C ARG A 217 -13.20 8.97 -5.87
N LEU A 218 -12.17 9.27 -5.08
CA LEU A 218 -12.27 9.28 -3.62
C LEU A 218 -13.26 10.34 -3.12
N LYS A 219 -13.36 11.48 -3.80
CA LYS A 219 -14.37 12.52 -3.51
C LYS A 219 -15.78 12.05 -3.86
N GLU A 220 -15.98 11.47 -5.05
CA GLU A 220 -17.27 10.91 -5.48
C GLU A 220 -17.82 9.86 -4.51
N GLU A 221 -16.94 9.01 -3.97
CA GLU A 221 -17.28 7.95 -3.02
C GLU A 221 -17.36 8.43 -1.56
N GLY A 222 -17.10 9.72 -1.29
CA GLY A 222 -17.11 10.29 0.07
C GLY A 222 -15.99 9.79 0.98
N VAL A 223 -14.88 9.33 0.40
CA VAL A 223 -13.74 8.73 1.14
C VAL A 223 -12.65 9.75 1.41
N MET A 224 -12.61 10.84 0.62
CA MET A 224 -11.50 11.80 0.68
C MET A 224 -11.36 12.47 2.04
N GLU A 225 -12.45 12.73 2.76
CA GLU A 225 -12.45 13.40 4.06
C GLU A 225 -11.66 12.64 5.15
N GLN A 226 -11.50 11.33 5.01
CA GLN A 226 -10.70 10.48 5.91
C GLN A 226 -9.42 9.96 5.24
N THR A 227 -8.96 10.63 4.18
CA THR A 227 -7.82 10.20 3.38
C THR A 227 -6.77 11.28 3.28
N ILE A 228 -5.51 10.89 3.43
CA ILE A 228 -4.33 11.69 3.09
C ILE A 228 -3.74 11.09 1.81
N VAL A 229 -3.48 11.92 0.81
CA VAL A 229 -2.79 11.51 -0.41
C VAL A 229 -1.41 12.14 -0.43
N VAL A 230 -0.37 11.29 -0.39
CA VAL A 230 1.03 11.72 -0.57
C VAL A 230 1.43 11.36 -1.99
N ALA A 231 1.77 12.34 -2.80
CA ALA A 231 1.92 12.14 -4.23
C ALA A 231 3.28 12.60 -4.77
N THR A 232 3.86 11.77 -5.63
CA THR A 232 5.00 12.11 -6.48
C THR A 232 4.74 11.69 -7.91
N SER A 233 5.21 12.50 -8.84
CA SER A 233 5.12 12.26 -10.29
C SER A 233 6.41 11.66 -10.84
N PRO A 234 6.41 11.12 -12.07
CA PRO A 234 7.63 10.62 -12.72
C PRO A 234 8.67 11.72 -13.05
N SER A 235 8.24 12.99 -13.02
CA SER A 235 9.12 14.15 -13.27
C SER A 235 9.75 14.71 -12.00
N ASP A 236 9.34 14.21 -10.82
CA ASP A 236 9.93 14.65 -9.57
C ASP A 236 11.28 14.00 -9.32
N ALA A 237 12.11 14.66 -8.52
CA ALA A 237 13.43 14.15 -8.18
C ALA A 237 13.35 12.77 -7.51
N ALA A 238 14.32 11.90 -7.77
CA ALA A 238 14.37 10.56 -7.18
C ALA A 238 14.35 10.60 -5.64
N SER A 239 14.87 11.67 -5.03
CA SER A 239 14.78 11.92 -3.59
C SER A 239 13.36 12.00 -3.07
N LEU A 240 12.45 12.67 -3.78
CA LEU A 240 11.06 12.78 -3.37
C LEU A 240 10.33 11.43 -3.54
N LEU A 241 10.63 10.67 -4.61
CA LEU A 241 10.08 9.33 -4.78
C LEU A 241 10.54 8.39 -3.65
N TYR A 242 11.80 8.51 -3.24
CA TYR A 242 12.37 7.76 -2.12
C TYR A 242 11.69 8.12 -0.79
N LEU A 243 11.46 9.41 -0.53
CA LEU A 243 10.88 9.87 0.73
C LEU A 243 9.38 9.58 0.86
N ALA A 244 8.65 9.53 -0.26
CA ALA A 244 7.20 9.43 -0.26
C ALA A 244 6.61 8.33 0.65
N PRO A 245 7.05 7.06 0.58
CA PRO A 245 6.50 6.04 1.45
C PRO A 245 6.84 6.24 2.93
N TYR A 246 8.02 6.76 3.25
CA TYR A 246 8.40 7.04 4.63
C TYR A 246 7.62 8.22 5.21
N ALA A 247 7.44 9.28 4.44
CA ALA A 247 6.63 10.45 4.82
C ALA A 247 5.17 10.06 5.07
N GLY A 248 4.57 9.31 4.13
CA GLY A 248 3.21 8.79 4.32
C GLY A 248 3.09 7.90 5.55
N THR A 249 4.11 7.06 5.82
CA THR A 249 4.14 6.23 7.02
C THR A 249 4.17 7.07 8.29
N ALA A 250 4.98 8.13 8.35
CA ALA A 250 5.03 9.04 9.49
C ALA A 250 3.65 9.70 9.74
N MET A 251 2.94 10.06 8.66
CA MET A 251 1.57 10.60 8.77
C MET A 251 0.59 9.56 9.30
N GLY A 252 0.68 8.31 8.86
CA GLY A 252 -0.16 7.20 9.36
C GLY A 252 0.15 6.80 10.80
N GLU A 253 1.43 6.83 11.20
CA GLU A 253 1.87 6.56 12.56
C GLU A 253 1.30 7.53 13.58
N TYR A 254 1.09 8.79 13.21
CA TYR A 254 0.42 9.76 14.08
C TYR A 254 -0.93 9.23 14.58
N PHE A 255 -1.76 8.70 13.70
CA PHE A 255 -3.07 8.16 14.09
C PHE A 255 -2.93 6.87 14.90
N ARG A 256 -2.04 5.97 14.52
CA ARG A 256 -1.74 4.73 15.27
C ARG A 256 -1.29 5.04 16.70
N ASP A 257 -0.34 5.95 16.86
CA ASP A 257 0.29 6.26 18.14
C ASP A 257 -0.67 7.02 19.08
N ASN A 258 -1.74 7.63 18.52
CA ASN A 258 -2.85 8.22 19.29
C ASN A 258 -4.04 7.26 19.50
N GLY A 259 -3.82 5.95 19.39
CA GLY A 259 -4.84 4.93 19.64
C GLY A 259 -5.83 4.70 18.50
N GLY A 260 -5.67 5.40 17.37
CA GLY A 260 -6.47 5.22 16.16
C GLY A 260 -5.97 4.10 15.26
N HIS A 261 -6.56 4.02 14.07
CA HIS A 261 -6.22 3.02 13.08
C HIS A 261 -5.93 3.70 11.73
N ALA A 262 -4.85 3.31 11.08
CA ALA A 262 -4.53 3.80 9.75
C ALA A 262 -4.28 2.64 8.77
N LEU A 263 -4.67 2.87 7.52
CA LEU A 263 -4.43 1.99 6.37
C LEU A 263 -3.47 2.68 5.41
N MET A 264 -2.31 2.10 5.22
CA MET A 264 -1.28 2.58 4.30
C MET A 264 -1.38 1.85 2.98
N ILE A 265 -1.40 2.59 1.88
CA ILE A 265 -1.32 2.04 0.52
C ILE A 265 -0.07 2.62 -0.14
N TYR A 266 0.83 1.75 -0.60
CA TYR A 266 2.06 2.16 -1.31
C TYR A 266 1.95 1.75 -2.79
N ASP A 267 1.55 2.67 -3.66
CA ASP A 267 1.36 2.40 -5.10
C ASP A 267 2.44 3.13 -5.93
N ASP A 268 3.60 2.53 -6.26
CA ASP A 268 4.06 1.17 -5.95
C ASP A 268 5.50 1.17 -5.41
N LEU A 269 5.85 0.15 -4.65
CA LEU A 269 7.21 -0.02 -4.10
C LEU A 269 8.24 -0.44 -5.14
N THR A 270 7.84 -0.91 -6.31
CA THR A 270 8.78 -1.18 -7.43
C THR A 270 9.46 0.13 -7.85
N LYS A 271 8.68 1.22 -8.01
CA LYS A 271 9.21 2.54 -8.34
C LYS A 271 10.04 3.13 -7.21
N HIS A 272 9.65 2.88 -5.97
CA HIS A 272 10.44 3.25 -4.80
C HIS A 272 11.86 2.63 -4.85
N ALA A 273 11.94 1.33 -5.12
CA ALA A 273 13.23 0.65 -5.28
C ALA A 273 14.06 1.21 -6.45
N VAL A 274 13.41 1.53 -7.58
CA VAL A 274 14.09 2.15 -8.74
C VAL A 274 14.66 3.52 -8.38
N ALA A 275 13.90 4.37 -7.66
CA ALA A 275 14.40 5.67 -7.21
C ALA A 275 15.60 5.51 -6.27
N TYR A 276 15.54 4.56 -5.34
CA TYR A 276 16.66 4.27 -4.43
C TYR A 276 17.91 3.76 -5.19
N ARG A 277 17.72 2.89 -6.19
CA ARG A 277 18.81 2.44 -7.08
C ARG A 277 19.46 3.63 -7.80
N GLN A 278 18.65 4.53 -8.36
CA GLN A 278 19.14 5.73 -9.03
C GLN A 278 20.01 6.58 -8.10
N MET A 279 19.51 6.93 -6.91
CA MET A 279 20.26 7.72 -5.93
C MET A 279 21.54 7.01 -5.48
N SER A 280 21.48 5.70 -5.25
CA SER A 280 22.65 4.92 -4.82
C SER A 280 23.75 4.89 -5.86
N LEU A 281 23.41 4.78 -7.16
CA LEU A 281 24.35 4.83 -8.25
C LEU A 281 24.98 6.23 -8.40
N LEU A 282 24.19 7.29 -8.24
CA LEU A 282 24.68 8.67 -8.25
C LEU A 282 25.64 8.95 -7.09
N LEU A 283 25.37 8.36 -5.92
CA LEU A 283 26.25 8.39 -4.76
C LEU A 283 27.45 7.42 -4.85
N ARG A 284 27.62 6.75 -6.00
CA ARG A 284 28.69 5.81 -6.28
C ARG A 284 28.74 4.61 -5.31
N ARG A 285 27.61 4.21 -4.75
CA ARG A 285 27.52 2.98 -4.00
C ARG A 285 27.66 1.77 -4.94
N PRO A 286 28.39 0.71 -4.54
CA PRO A 286 28.59 -0.44 -5.41
C PRO A 286 27.25 -1.13 -5.71
N PRO A 287 26.96 -1.40 -6.99
CA PRO A 287 25.73 -2.11 -7.38
C PRO A 287 25.84 -3.61 -7.07
N GLY A 288 24.72 -4.20 -6.67
CA GLY A 288 24.52 -5.64 -6.53
C GLY A 288 23.63 -6.22 -7.66
N ARG A 289 22.79 -7.20 -7.31
CA ARG A 289 21.86 -7.85 -8.25
C ARG A 289 20.92 -6.81 -8.90
N GLU A 290 20.76 -6.88 -10.22
CA GLU A 290 19.94 -5.98 -11.04
C GLU A 290 20.31 -4.49 -10.83
N ALA A 291 21.59 -4.23 -10.52
CA ALA A 291 22.12 -2.91 -10.19
C ALA A 291 21.49 -2.24 -8.93
N TYR A 292 20.73 -2.96 -8.13
CA TYR A 292 20.27 -2.46 -6.83
C TYR A 292 21.42 -2.44 -5.82
N PRO A 293 21.43 -1.48 -4.88
CA PRO A 293 22.41 -1.49 -3.80
C PRO A 293 22.16 -2.66 -2.85
N GLY A 294 23.21 -3.11 -2.14
CA GLY A 294 23.15 -4.29 -1.27
C GLY A 294 22.14 -4.18 -0.12
N ASP A 295 21.74 -2.99 0.24
CA ASP A 295 20.78 -2.69 1.31
C ASP A 295 19.33 -2.47 0.84
N VAL A 296 18.99 -2.83 -0.41
CA VAL A 296 17.62 -2.65 -0.93
C VAL A 296 16.58 -3.50 -0.17
N PHE A 297 16.96 -4.62 0.40
CA PHE A 297 16.09 -5.37 1.31
C PHE A 297 15.75 -4.53 2.54
N TYR A 298 16.75 -3.92 3.14
CA TYR A 298 16.58 -3.06 4.31
C TYR A 298 15.73 -1.81 4.02
N LEU A 299 15.80 -1.28 2.80
CA LEU A 299 14.91 -0.19 2.34
C LEU A 299 13.43 -0.50 2.61
N HIS A 300 12.94 -1.66 2.17
CA HIS A 300 11.56 -2.04 2.33
C HIS A 300 11.24 -2.65 3.69
N SER A 301 12.18 -3.38 4.31
CA SER A 301 11.95 -3.99 5.61
C SER A 301 11.80 -2.94 6.72
N ARG A 302 12.68 -1.92 6.78
CA ARG A 302 12.55 -0.84 7.76
C ARG A 302 11.30 0.03 7.56
N LEU A 303 10.78 0.12 6.34
CA LEU A 303 9.50 0.77 6.04
C LEU A 303 8.32 -0.05 6.55
N LEU A 304 8.23 -1.31 6.10
CA LEU A 304 7.07 -2.17 6.33
C LEU A 304 6.99 -2.69 7.78
N GLU A 305 8.11 -2.83 8.48
CA GLU A 305 8.13 -3.19 9.89
C GLU A 305 7.52 -2.11 10.81
N ARG A 306 7.36 -0.88 10.34
CA ARG A 306 6.65 0.19 11.06
C ARG A 306 5.14 -0.09 11.14
N SER A 307 4.60 -0.92 10.25
CA SER A 307 3.20 -1.38 10.29
C SER A 307 3.04 -2.47 11.32
N ALA A 308 2.16 -2.25 12.29
CA ALA A 308 1.91 -3.17 13.40
C ALA A 308 0.59 -2.85 14.11
N LYS A 309 0.07 -3.82 14.86
CA LYS A 309 -0.93 -3.62 15.91
C LYS A 309 -0.18 -3.35 17.22
N LEU A 310 -0.48 -2.24 17.86
CA LEU A 310 0.11 -1.88 19.16
C LEU A 310 -0.53 -2.66 20.31
N SER A 311 0.25 -2.83 21.38
CA SER A 311 -0.26 -3.36 22.65
C SER A 311 -1.28 -2.43 23.28
N ASP A 312 -2.07 -2.95 24.22
CA ASP A 312 -3.08 -2.16 24.91
C ASP A 312 -2.45 -1.03 25.76
N GLU A 313 -1.24 -1.26 26.27
CA GLU A 313 -0.45 -0.27 27.00
C GLU A 313 -0.04 0.93 26.15
N LEU A 314 0.11 0.73 24.84
CA LEU A 314 0.42 1.77 23.85
C LEU A 314 -0.83 2.30 23.13
N GLY A 315 -2.03 2.08 23.69
CA GLY A 315 -3.28 2.61 23.15
C GLY A 315 -3.95 1.74 22.10
N ALA A 316 -3.48 0.50 21.87
CA ALA A 316 -4.08 -0.47 20.94
C ALA A 316 -4.33 0.02 19.49
N GLY A 317 -3.65 1.07 19.07
CA GLY A 317 -3.71 1.58 17.69
C GLY A 317 -3.16 0.58 16.66
N SER A 318 -3.41 0.80 15.39
CA SER A 318 -2.86 -0.05 14.33
C SER A 318 -2.47 0.73 13.07
N LEU A 319 -1.43 0.26 12.41
CA LEU A 319 -1.01 0.70 11.08
C LEU A 319 -0.95 -0.53 10.19
N THR A 320 -1.89 -0.64 9.26
CA THR A 320 -2.00 -1.74 8.29
C THR A 320 -1.37 -1.32 6.98
N ALA A 321 -0.59 -2.18 6.34
CA ALA A 321 0.06 -1.87 5.07
C ALA A 321 -0.44 -2.75 3.93
N LEU A 322 -0.79 -2.13 2.82
CA LEU A 322 -1.04 -2.74 1.52
C LEU A 322 0.02 -2.24 0.52
N PRO A 323 1.25 -2.76 0.56
CA PRO A 323 2.24 -2.47 -0.47
C PRO A 323 1.82 -3.09 -1.80
N ILE A 324 2.08 -2.36 -2.89
CA ILE A 324 1.84 -2.81 -4.25
C ILE A 324 3.19 -3.04 -4.92
N ILE A 325 3.35 -4.19 -5.55
CA ILE A 325 4.49 -4.53 -6.41
C ILE A 325 3.99 -4.84 -7.82
N GLU A 326 4.66 -4.28 -8.81
CA GLU A 326 4.41 -4.57 -10.23
C GLU A 326 5.39 -5.64 -10.71
N THR A 327 4.85 -6.76 -11.22
CA THR A 327 5.63 -7.81 -11.88
C THR A 327 5.66 -7.60 -13.40
N GLN A 328 6.53 -8.33 -14.08
CA GLN A 328 6.59 -8.43 -15.54
C GLN A 328 6.38 -9.91 -15.91
N ALA A 329 5.39 -10.18 -16.77
CA ALA A 329 5.03 -11.52 -17.20
C ALA A 329 4.78 -12.51 -16.03
N GLY A 330 4.22 -12.02 -14.92
CA GLY A 330 3.92 -12.85 -13.74
C GLY A 330 5.15 -13.32 -12.95
N ASP A 331 6.35 -12.81 -13.24
CA ASP A 331 7.58 -13.27 -12.57
C ASP A 331 7.66 -12.74 -11.11
N ILE A 332 7.29 -13.62 -10.19
CA ILE A 332 7.42 -13.40 -8.75
C ILE A 332 8.81 -13.72 -8.20
N SER A 333 9.69 -14.34 -9.02
CA SER A 333 11.05 -14.71 -8.64
C SER A 333 12.07 -13.59 -8.84
N ALA A 334 11.66 -12.48 -9.45
CA ALA A 334 12.46 -11.27 -9.60
C ALA A 334 12.88 -10.71 -8.23
N TYR A 335 13.93 -9.90 -8.21
CA TYR A 335 14.61 -9.52 -6.97
C TYR A 335 13.73 -8.72 -6.00
N ILE A 336 13.05 -7.68 -6.46
CA ILE A 336 12.19 -6.85 -5.59
C ILE A 336 10.94 -7.59 -5.14
N PRO A 337 10.17 -8.30 -6.02
CA PRO A 337 9.06 -9.15 -5.60
C PRO A 337 9.44 -10.13 -4.48
N THR A 338 10.51 -10.89 -4.65
CA THR A 338 10.99 -11.88 -3.66
C THR A 338 11.28 -11.24 -2.31
N ASN A 339 11.94 -10.08 -2.30
CA ASN A 339 12.25 -9.36 -1.08
C ASN A 339 10.96 -8.95 -0.34
N VAL A 340 9.99 -8.35 -1.04
CA VAL A 340 8.77 -7.84 -0.40
C VAL A 340 7.85 -8.98 0.05
N ILE A 341 7.76 -10.09 -0.69
CA ILE A 341 7.04 -11.30 -0.27
C ILE A 341 7.60 -11.83 1.06
N SER A 342 8.93 -11.79 1.24
CA SER A 342 9.56 -12.27 2.49
C SER A 342 9.32 -11.35 3.68
N ILE A 343 9.16 -10.04 3.46
CA ILE A 343 8.94 -9.04 4.50
C ILE A 343 7.48 -9.02 4.96
N THR A 344 6.53 -9.31 4.07
CA THR A 344 5.09 -9.19 4.32
C THR A 344 4.49 -10.43 4.98
N ASP A 345 3.32 -10.27 5.58
CA ASP A 345 2.57 -11.33 6.27
C ASP A 345 1.67 -12.14 5.33
N GLY A 346 1.88 -12.01 4.04
CA GLY A 346 1.17 -12.67 2.96
C GLY A 346 1.12 -11.83 1.70
N GLN A 347 0.51 -12.39 0.67
CA GLN A 347 0.33 -11.71 -0.63
C GLN A 347 -0.98 -12.08 -1.30
N ILE A 348 -1.57 -11.10 -1.97
CA ILE A 348 -2.67 -11.24 -2.92
C ILE A 348 -2.07 -11.16 -4.31
N PHE A 349 -2.02 -12.30 -5.00
CA PHE A 349 -1.45 -12.40 -6.34
C PHE A 349 -2.54 -12.27 -7.40
N LEU A 350 -2.34 -11.35 -8.36
CA LEU A 350 -3.26 -11.10 -9.47
C LEU A 350 -2.69 -11.70 -10.77
N GLU A 351 -3.43 -12.63 -11.34
CA GLU A 351 -3.06 -13.33 -12.58
C GLU A 351 -3.62 -12.60 -13.79
N THR A 352 -2.75 -12.36 -14.78
CA THR A 352 -3.12 -11.71 -16.04
C THR A 352 -4.12 -12.56 -16.85
N ASP A 353 -3.95 -13.88 -16.84
CA ASP A 353 -4.84 -14.80 -17.56
C ASP A 353 -6.27 -14.79 -17.01
N LEU A 354 -6.43 -14.77 -15.69
CA LEU A 354 -7.74 -14.64 -15.06
C LEU A 354 -8.41 -13.29 -15.41
N PHE A 355 -7.61 -12.22 -15.45
CA PHE A 355 -8.11 -10.89 -15.79
C PHE A 355 -8.68 -10.86 -17.22
N TYR A 356 -7.98 -11.45 -18.19
CA TYR A 356 -8.44 -11.52 -19.58
C TYR A 356 -9.59 -12.50 -19.78
N GLN A 357 -9.71 -13.54 -18.96
CA GLN A 357 -10.89 -14.41 -18.92
C GLN A 357 -12.13 -13.74 -18.30
N GLY A 358 -12.02 -12.48 -17.87
CA GLY A 358 -13.14 -11.74 -17.27
C GLY A 358 -13.39 -12.10 -15.79
N ILE A 359 -12.50 -12.83 -15.14
CA ILE A 359 -12.54 -13.12 -13.70
C ILE A 359 -11.92 -11.92 -12.98
N ARG A 360 -12.76 -11.07 -12.38
CA ARG A 360 -12.34 -9.83 -11.73
C ARG A 360 -13.02 -9.71 -10.38
N PRO A 361 -12.25 -9.52 -9.27
CA PRO A 361 -10.78 -9.43 -9.23
C PRO A 361 -10.07 -10.72 -9.65
N ALA A 362 -8.92 -10.57 -10.32
CA ALA A 362 -8.17 -11.67 -10.92
C ALA A 362 -7.25 -12.39 -9.91
N ILE A 363 -7.77 -12.73 -8.74
CA ILE A 363 -7.01 -13.25 -7.61
C ILE A 363 -6.70 -14.73 -7.81
N SER A 364 -5.43 -15.09 -7.75
CA SER A 364 -4.98 -16.46 -7.74
C SER A 364 -5.23 -17.12 -6.40
N ALA A 365 -6.12 -18.11 -6.34
CA ALA A 365 -6.37 -18.87 -5.12
C ALA A 365 -5.15 -19.73 -4.70
N GLY A 366 -4.34 -20.16 -5.66
CA GLY A 366 -3.15 -20.99 -5.39
C GLY A 366 -1.95 -20.20 -4.87
N LEU A 367 -1.69 -19.02 -5.44
CA LEU A 367 -0.50 -18.21 -5.12
C LEU A 367 -0.72 -17.19 -4.03
N SER A 368 -1.98 -16.85 -3.71
CA SER A 368 -2.31 -15.91 -2.64
C SER A 368 -2.30 -16.60 -1.28
N VAL A 369 -1.79 -15.90 -0.29
CA VAL A 369 -1.63 -16.40 1.10
C VAL A 369 -1.82 -15.25 2.09
N SER A 370 -2.58 -15.49 3.16
CA SER A 370 -2.56 -14.67 4.37
C SER A 370 -2.00 -15.50 5.53
N ARG A 371 -0.89 -15.04 6.13
CA ARG A 371 -0.26 -15.75 7.27
C ARG A 371 -1.01 -15.51 8.58
N VAL A 372 -1.83 -14.47 8.67
CA VAL A 372 -2.70 -14.20 9.82
C VAL A 372 -3.96 -15.07 9.73
N GLY A 373 -4.52 -15.21 8.55
CA GLY A 373 -5.62 -16.12 8.26
C GLY A 373 -6.86 -15.86 9.13
N GLY A 374 -7.50 -16.94 9.57
CA GLY A 374 -8.79 -16.89 10.28
C GLY A 374 -8.80 -16.13 11.60
N ALA A 375 -7.65 -15.69 12.14
CA ALA A 375 -7.60 -14.80 13.31
C ALA A 375 -8.10 -13.39 12.96
N ALA A 376 -7.94 -12.98 11.69
CA ALA A 376 -8.35 -11.69 11.16
C ALA A 376 -9.69 -11.74 10.41
N GLN A 377 -10.48 -12.80 10.56
CA GLN A 377 -11.80 -12.93 9.94
C GLN A 377 -12.93 -12.65 10.95
N THR A 378 -14.01 -12.04 10.45
CA THR A 378 -15.28 -12.05 11.20
C THR A 378 -15.79 -13.48 11.32
N LYS A 379 -16.45 -13.81 12.45
CA LYS A 379 -16.96 -15.16 12.69
C LYS A 379 -18.01 -15.58 11.64
N ALA A 380 -18.78 -14.62 11.13
CA ALA A 380 -19.74 -14.86 10.05
C ALA A 380 -19.04 -15.35 8.78
N VAL A 381 -18.12 -14.55 8.20
CA VAL A 381 -17.42 -14.91 6.96
C VAL A 381 -16.58 -16.16 7.12
N LYS A 382 -15.94 -16.35 8.30
CA LYS A 382 -15.16 -17.55 8.62
C LYS A 382 -15.99 -18.83 8.55
N SER A 383 -17.28 -18.77 8.96
CA SER A 383 -18.13 -19.96 8.99
C SER A 383 -18.48 -20.49 7.60
N VAL A 384 -18.45 -19.66 6.56
CA VAL A 384 -18.76 -20.05 5.17
C VAL A 384 -17.53 -20.08 4.26
N GLY A 385 -16.45 -19.34 4.62
CA GLY A 385 -15.24 -19.22 3.80
C GLY A 385 -14.23 -20.35 3.96
N GLY A 386 -14.33 -21.17 5.02
CA GLY A 386 -13.30 -22.13 5.41
C GLY A 386 -12.86 -23.12 4.33
N ASN A 387 -13.78 -23.61 3.52
CA ASN A 387 -13.52 -24.58 2.44
C ASN A 387 -13.44 -23.93 1.05
N LEU A 388 -13.65 -22.62 0.94
CA LEU A 388 -13.78 -21.95 -0.35
C LEU A 388 -12.47 -22.02 -1.17
N LYS A 389 -11.34 -21.77 -0.52
CA LYS A 389 -10.03 -21.85 -1.16
C LYS A 389 -9.73 -23.25 -1.67
N LEU A 390 -10.00 -24.26 -0.84
CA LEU A 390 -9.78 -25.67 -1.23
C LEU A 390 -10.71 -26.06 -2.39
N GLY A 391 -11.99 -25.69 -2.32
CA GLY A 391 -12.96 -25.98 -3.37
C GLY A 391 -12.59 -25.36 -4.72
N LEU A 392 -12.12 -24.10 -4.73
CA LEU A 392 -11.65 -23.44 -5.95
C LEU A 392 -10.35 -24.05 -6.51
N SER A 393 -9.43 -24.47 -5.64
CA SER A 393 -8.20 -25.15 -6.10
C SER A 393 -8.53 -26.50 -6.73
N GLN A 394 -9.37 -27.31 -6.10
CA GLN A 394 -9.83 -28.59 -6.64
C GLN A 394 -10.60 -28.40 -7.96
N PHE A 395 -11.49 -27.41 -8.03
CA PHE A 395 -12.18 -27.08 -9.27
C PHE A 395 -11.22 -26.78 -10.42
N ARG A 396 -10.16 -25.97 -10.20
CA ARG A 396 -9.18 -25.64 -11.25
C ARG A 396 -8.44 -26.88 -11.75
N GLU A 397 -8.04 -27.75 -10.84
CA GLU A 397 -7.40 -29.03 -11.21
C GLU A 397 -8.35 -29.88 -12.04
N LEU A 398 -9.58 -30.11 -11.57
CA LEU A 398 -10.58 -30.94 -12.26
C LEU A 398 -11.00 -30.31 -13.59
N ALA A 399 -11.18 -29.01 -13.70
CA ALA A 399 -11.51 -28.31 -14.93
C ALA A 399 -10.39 -28.46 -15.99
N SER A 400 -9.13 -28.46 -15.55
CA SER A 400 -7.99 -28.74 -16.44
C SER A 400 -8.02 -30.17 -16.97
N PHE A 401 -8.31 -31.17 -16.15
CA PHE A 401 -8.44 -32.56 -16.56
C PHE A 401 -9.66 -32.78 -17.47
N ALA A 402 -10.78 -32.12 -17.20
CA ALA A 402 -12.00 -32.20 -17.98
C ALA A 402 -11.82 -31.79 -19.46
N GLN A 403 -10.84 -30.94 -19.76
CA GLN A 403 -10.51 -30.54 -21.13
C GLN A 403 -9.88 -31.69 -21.94
N PHE A 404 -9.32 -32.68 -21.27
CA PHE A 404 -8.59 -33.81 -21.93
C PHE A 404 -9.32 -35.16 -21.88
N GLY A 405 -10.41 -35.30 -21.12
CA GLY A 405 -11.12 -36.55 -20.90
C GLY A 405 -12.64 -36.45 -21.05
N SER A 406 -13.27 -37.42 -21.68
CA SER A 406 -14.70 -37.42 -22.01
C SER A 406 -15.61 -38.05 -20.95
N ASP A 407 -15.10 -38.89 -20.04
CA ASP A 407 -15.91 -39.63 -19.06
C ASP A 407 -15.62 -39.20 -17.63
N LEU A 408 -16.35 -38.17 -17.19
CA LEU A 408 -16.37 -37.74 -15.78
C LEU A 408 -17.55 -38.41 -15.06
N ASP A 409 -17.31 -38.89 -13.84
CA ASP A 409 -18.40 -39.35 -12.97
C ASP A 409 -19.28 -38.17 -12.51
N ASP A 410 -20.49 -38.48 -12.02
CA ASP A 410 -21.48 -37.45 -11.66
C ASP A 410 -21.04 -36.61 -10.45
N ALA A 411 -20.25 -37.16 -9.53
CA ALA A 411 -19.71 -36.43 -8.39
C ALA A 411 -18.67 -35.41 -8.86
N THR A 412 -17.78 -35.77 -9.78
CA THR A 412 -16.79 -34.85 -10.37
C THR A 412 -17.49 -33.77 -11.20
N LYS A 413 -18.53 -34.10 -11.99
CA LYS A 413 -19.35 -33.08 -12.68
C LYS A 413 -19.98 -32.08 -11.72
N ALA A 414 -20.62 -32.56 -10.67
CA ALA A 414 -21.24 -31.69 -9.65
C ALA A 414 -20.22 -30.75 -8.97
N GLN A 415 -18.99 -31.25 -8.76
CA GLN A 415 -17.92 -30.43 -8.17
C GLN A 415 -17.42 -29.35 -9.15
N ILE A 416 -17.32 -29.68 -10.44
CA ILE A 416 -16.98 -28.71 -11.50
C ILE A 416 -18.07 -27.64 -11.61
N ASP A 417 -19.34 -28.04 -11.64
CA ASP A 417 -20.48 -27.13 -11.74
C ASP A 417 -20.57 -26.17 -10.57
N ARG A 418 -20.35 -26.69 -9.36
CA ARG A 418 -20.29 -25.82 -8.16
C ARG A 418 -19.10 -24.88 -8.19
N GLY A 419 -17.93 -25.33 -8.65
CA GLY A 419 -16.75 -24.51 -8.83
C GLY A 419 -16.94 -23.37 -9.84
N GLN A 420 -17.67 -23.63 -10.93
CA GLN A 420 -18.05 -22.61 -11.92
C GLN A 420 -18.97 -21.55 -11.30
N ARG A 421 -19.98 -21.96 -10.52
CA ARG A 421 -20.90 -21.07 -9.82
C ARG A 421 -20.15 -20.22 -8.78
N LEU A 422 -19.24 -20.82 -8.02
CA LEU A 422 -18.39 -20.09 -7.08
C LEU A 422 -17.51 -19.06 -7.82
N THR A 423 -16.91 -19.44 -8.94
CA THR A 423 -16.08 -18.52 -9.73
C THR A 423 -16.91 -17.33 -10.23
N GLU A 424 -18.12 -17.57 -10.72
CA GLU A 424 -19.04 -16.52 -11.17
C GLU A 424 -19.49 -15.65 -10.00
N LEU A 425 -19.82 -16.26 -8.86
CA LEU A 425 -20.23 -15.55 -7.64
C LEU A 425 -19.13 -14.58 -7.17
N LEU A 426 -17.88 -14.99 -7.19
CA LEU A 426 -16.75 -14.21 -6.68
C LEU A 426 -16.32 -13.04 -7.59
N LYS A 427 -16.84 -12.96 -8.82
CA LYS A 427 -16.68 -11.77 -9.65
C LYS A 427 -17.36 -10.58 -8.97
N GLN A 428 -16.67 -9.46 -8.88
CA GLN A 428 -17.16 -8.26 -8.20
C GLN A 428 -16.75 -7.02 -8.99
N PRO A 429 -17.69 -6.12 -9.32
CA PRO A 429 -17.39 -4.85 -9.96
C PRO A 429 -16.52 -3.96 -9.06
N GLN A 430 -15.71 -3.09 -9.67
CA GLN A 430 -14.96 -2.06 -8.95
C GLN A 430 -15.91 -1.05 -8.29
N TYR A 431 -15.48 -0.50 -7.15
CA TYR A 431 -16.19 0.52 -6.37
C TYR A 431 -17.52 0.05 -5.76
N GLN A 432 -17.68 -1.26 -5.65
CA GLN A 432 -18.84 -1.90 -5.04
C GLN A 432 -18.41 -2.89 -3.95
N PRO A 433 -17.74 -2.41 -2.89
CA PRO A 433 -17.41 -3.28 -1.77
C PRO A 433 -18.68 -3.77 -1.07
N MET A 434 -18.65 -5.05 -0.68
CA MET A 434 -19.75 -5.72 -0.02
C MET A 434 -19.55 -5.72 1.49
N SER A 435 -20.66 -5.52 2.22
CA SER A 435 -20.68 -5.64 3.67
C SER A 435 -20.57 -7.10 4.15
N VAL A 436 -20.37 -7.31 5.45
CA VAL A 436 -20.18 -8.66 6.03
C VAL A 436 -21.37 -9.57 5.76
N TRP A 437 -22.60 -9.06 5.95
CA TRP A 437 -23.80 -9.85 5.74
C TRP A 437 -24.01 -10.21 4.26
N GLU A 438 -23.72 -9.30 3.33
CA GLU A 438 -23.82 -9.55 1.88
C GLU A 438 -22.84 -10.63 1.45
N GLN A 439 -21.61 -10.57 1.94
CA GLN A 439 -20.60 -11.60 1.67
C GLN A 439 -21.00 -12.94 2.24
N PHE A 440 -21.45 -12.98 3.52
CA PHE A 440 -21.89 -14.19 4.17
C PHE A 440 -23.02 -14.86 3.39
N VAL A 441 -24.11 -14.13 3.14
CA VAL A 441 -25.29 -14.65 2.43
C VAL A 441 -24.94 -15.17 1.04
N SER A 442 -24.15 -14.41 0.30
CA SER A 442 -23.74 -14.78 -1.06
C SER A 442 -22.93 -16.09 -1.09
N ILE A 443 -21.95 -16.22 -0.21
CA ILE A 443 -21.14 -17.45 -0.14
C ILE A 443 -21.98 -18.62 0.35
N HIS A 444 -22.82 -18.40 1.38
CA HIS A 444 -23.69 -19.42 1.94
C HIS A 444 -24.64 -19.99 0.89
N ALA A 445 -25.25 -19.17 0.04
CA ALA A 445 -26.18 -19.59 -1.00
C ALA A 445 -25.59 -20.61 -1.97
N VAL A 446 -24.29 -20.48 -2.32
CA VAL A 446 -23.62 -21.42 -3.22
C VAL A 446 -23.01 -22.61 -2.45
N THR A 447 -22.43 -22.36 -1.26
CA THR A 447 -21.75 -23.44 -0.51
C THR A 447 -22.73 -24.41 0.15
N SER A 448 -23.95 -23.97 0.50
CA SER A 448 -25.03 -24.85 0.98
C SER A 448 -25.64 -25.72 -0.10
N GLY A 449 -25.37 -25.42 -1.39
CA GLY A 449 -25.97 -26.13 -2.53
C GLY A 449 -27.33 -25.57 -2.97
N ALA A 450 -27.86 -24.54 -2.31
CA ALA A 450 -29.16 -23.98 -2.66
C ALA A 450 -29.19 -23.33 -4.07
N PHE A 451 -28.04 -22.91 -4.58
CA PHE A 451 -27.89 -22.38 -5.94
C PHE A 451 -27.42 -23.41 -6.97
N ASP A 452 -27.41 -24.71 -6.63
CA ASP A 452 -26.98 -25.75 -7.56
C ASP A 452 -27.92 -25.89 -8.79
N SER A 453 -29.21 -25.53 -8.66
CA SER A 453 -30.18 -25.45 -9.76
C SER A 453 -30.09 -24.19 -10.61
N VAL A 454 -29.43 -23.13 -10.11
CA VAL A 454 -29.32 -21.85 -10.81
C VAL A 454 -28.29 -21.94 -11.95
N PRO A 455 -28.63 -21.57 -13.21
CA PRO A 455 -27.66 -21.51 -14.30
C PRO A 455 -26.48 -20.59 -14.00
N VAL A 456 -25.26 -20.98 -14.34
CA VAL A 456 -24.02 -20.20 -14.05
C VAL A 456 -24.14 -18.76 -14.51
N ALA A 457 -24.70 -18.51 -15.71
CA ALA A 457 -24.89 -17.16 -16.26
C ALA A 457 -25.87 -16.29 -15.44
N LYS A 458 -26.71 -16.90 -14.60
CA LYS A 458 -27.72 -16.22 -13.78
C LYS A 458 -27.34 -16.04 -12.31
N ILE A 459 -26.19 -16.56 -11.89
CA ILE A 459 -25.72 -16.50 -10.49
C ILE A 459 -25.71 -15.07 -9.95
N LYS A 460 -25.26 -14.09 -10.74
CA LYS A 460 -25.22 -12.68 -10.34
C LYS A 460 -26.62 -12.07 -10.18
N GLU A 461 -27.53 -12.45 -11.02
CA GLU A 461 -28.92 -12.00 -10.96
C GLU A 461 -29.62 -12.60 -9.73
N ALA A 462 -29.43 -13.91 -9.48
CA ALA A 462 -29.93 -14.59 -8.28
C ALA A 462 -29.35 -14.00 -6.99
N GLN A 463 -28.04 -13.73 -6.96
CA GLN A 463 -27.36 -13.04 -5.85
C GLN A 463 -28.02 -11.69 -5.56
N ALA A 464 -28.17 -10.83 -6.56
CA ALA A 464 -28.75 -9.50 -6.39
C ALA A 464 -30.21 -9.56 -5.90
N GLY A 465 -31.01 -10.48 -6.44
CA GLY A 465 -32.38 -10.75 -5.98
C GLY A 465 -32.45 -11.17 -4.52
N LEU A 466 -31.62 -12.14 -4.13
CA LEU A 466 -31.51 -12.62 -2.75
C LEU A 466 -31.13 -11.51 -1.76
N LEU A 467 -30.11 -10.74 -2.08
CA LEU A 467 -29.65 -9.62 -1.21
C LEU A 467 -30.76 -8.56 -1.06
N THR A 468 -31.45 -8.22 -2.16
CA THR A 468 -32.57 -7.26 -2.15
C THR A 468 -33.72 -7.78 -1.31
N GLN A 469 -34.11 -9.05 -1.47
CA GLN A 469 -35.19 -9.69 -0.72
C GLN A 469 -34.89 -9.68 0.79
N LEU A 470 -33.70 -10.09 1.19
CA LEU A 470 -33.29 -10.12 2.60
C LEU A 470 -33.22 -8.71 3.20
N TRP A 471 -32.71 -7.73 2.46
CA TRP A 471 -32.69 -6.35 2.95
C TRP A 471 -34.10 -5.77 3.17
N ASN A 472 -35.06 -6.11 2.31
CA ASN A 472 -36.43 -5.63 2.44
C ASN A 472 -37.21 -6.34 3.55
N ASN A 473 -37.04 -7.66 3.69
CA ASN A 473 -37.90 -8.48 4.56
C ASN A 473 -37.27 -8.80 5.92
N ALA A 474 -35.92 -8.76 6.04
CA ALA A 474 -35.19 -9.16 7.26
C ALA A 474 -34.06 -8.19 7.61
N LYS A 475 -34.29 -6.89 7.44
CA LYS A 475 -33.30 -5.83 7.58
C LYS A 475 -32.56 -5.85 8.92
N ASP A 476 -33.27 -6.07 10.01
CA ASP A 476 -32.66 -6.07 11.35
C ASP A 476 -31.76 -7.29 11.55
N THR A 477 -32.16 -8.45 11.03
CA THR A 477 -31.32 -9.65 11.00
C THR A 477 -30.02 -9.40 10.21
N MET A 478 -30.12 -8.74 9.05
CA MET A 478 -28.93 -8.40 8.24
C MET A 478 -28.02 -7.38 8.93
N ARG A 479 -28.59 -6.41 9.64
CA ARG A 479 -27.80 -5.45 10.45
C ARG A 479 -27.05 -6.14 11.59
N GLU A 480 -27.68 -7.09 12.27
CA GLU A 480 -27.01 -7.87 13.32
C GLU A 480 -25.90 -8.75 12.74
N LEU A 481 -26.15 -9.44 11.63
CA LEU A 481 -25.14 -10.25 10.94
C LEU A 481 -23.96 -9.40 10.46
N ASN A 482 -24.21 -8.14 10.09
CA ASN A 482 -23.17 -7.21 9.68
C ASN A 482 -22.17 -6.86 10.80
N LYS A 483 -22.51 -7.10 12.06
CA LYS A 483 -21.57 -6.96 13.19
C LYS A 483 -20.51 -8.08 13.21
N GLY A 484 -20.64 -9.08 12.35
CA GLY A 484 -19.62 -10.12 12.11
C GLY A 484 -19.67 -11.30 13.08
N ALA A 485 -20.69 -11.40 13.95
CA ALA A 485 -20.92 -12.58 14.79
C ALA A 485 -21.32 -13.79 13.93
N LYS A 486 -21.07 -15.00 14.44
CA LYS A 486 -21.61 -16.22 13.80
C LYS A 486 -23.13 -16.15 13.82
N PRO A 487 -23.84 -16.43 12.69
CA PRO A 487 -25.29 -16.41 12.66
C PRO A 487 -25.87 -17.45 13.61
N THR A 488 -27.02 -17.13 14.18
CA THR A 488 -27.84 -18.06 14.98
C THR A 488 -28.61 -18.98 14.04
N ASP A 489 -29.14 -20.09 14.57
CA ASP A 489 -29.95 -21.03 13.80
C ASP A 489 -31.22 -20.36 13.24
N GLU A 490 -31.83 -19.44 13.99
CA GLU A 490 -32.99 -18.64 13.52
C GLU A 490 -32.62 -17.73 12.35
N GLN A 491 -31.43 -17.08 12.40
CA GLN A 491 -30.93 -16.25 11.31
C GLN A 491 -30.63 -17.09 10.08
N LEU A 492 -30.05 -18.29 10.26
CA LEU A 492 -29.78 -19.22 9.16
C LEU A 492 -31.07 -19.67 8.51
N GLN A 493 -32.10 -20.00 9.28
CA GLN A 493 -33.39 -20.40 8.72
C GLN A 493 -33.99 -19.31 7.82
N VAL A 494 -33.97 -18.05 8.25
CA VAL A 494 -34.44 -16.91 7.44
C VAL A 494 -33.64 -16.76 6.12
N ILE A 495 -32.34 -16.98 6.20
CA ILE A 495 -31.47 -16.89 5.03
C ILE A 495 -31.71 -18.08 4.08
N ASP A 496 -31.86 -19.29 4.61
CA ASP A 496 -32.10 -20.51 3.82
C ASP A 496 -33.43 -20.44 3.08
N GLU A 497 -34.51 -20.02 3.77
CA GLU A 497 -35.83 -19.81 3.15
C GLU A 497 -35.77 -18.79 2.01
N ALA A 498 -35.11 -17.64 2.24
CA ALA A 498 -34.94 -16.62 1.22
C ALA A 498 -34.10 -17.12 0.04
N THR A 499 -33.03 -17.89 0.31
CA THR A 499 -32.16 -18.44 -0.71
C THR A 499 -32.89 -19.46 -1.60
N GLN A 500 -33.73 -20.34 -1.02
CA GLN A 500 -34.56 -21.25 -1.77
C GLN A 500 -35.59 -20.53 -2.67
N VAL A 501 -36.20 -19.46 -2.16
CA VAL A 501 -37.13 -18.65 -2.96
C VAL A 501 -36.39 -17.99 -4.14
N ALA A 502 -35.20 -17.43 -3.89
CA ALA A 502 -34.39 -16.82 -4.94
C ALA A 502 -33.95 -17.85 -5.99
N ALA A 503 -33.58 -19.08 -5.60
CA ALA A 503 -33.19 -20.16 -6.52
C ALA A 503 -34.35 -20.59 -7.42
N LYS A 504 -35.55 -20.80 -6.84
CA LYS A 504 -36.76 -21.22 -7.59
C LYS A 504 -37.16 -20.26 -8.71
N GLY A 505 -36.81 -19.00 -8.61
CA GLY A 505 -37.05 -18.01 -9.68
C GLY A 505 -36.26 -18.28 -10.96
N PHE A 506 -35.28 -19.22 -10.94
CA PHE A 506 -34.41 -19.58 -12.05
C PHE A 506 -34.47 -21.07 -12.42
N GLU A 507 -35.34 -21.83 -11.75
CA GLU A 507 -35.67 -23.19 -12.15
C GLU A 507 -36.60 -23.12 -13.39
N GLU A 508 -36.15 -23.65 -14.52
CA GLU A 508 -36.95 -23.81 -15.75
C GLU A 508 -37.82 -25.09 -15.69
#